data_29114c49dcf6b5af484671770c8c2c17
#
_entry.id   29114c49dcf6b5af484671770c8c2c17
#
_cell.length_a   1.000
_cell.length_b   1.000
_cell.length_c   1.000
_cell.angle_alpha   90.00
_cell.angle_beta   90.00
_cell.angle_gamma   90.00
#
_symmetry.space_group_name_H-M   'P 1'
#
loop_
_entity.id
_entity.type
_entity.pdbx_description
1 polymer ?
#
loop_
_entity_poly.entity_id
_entity_poly.type
_entity_poly.pdbx_seq_one_letter_code
_entity_poly.pdbx_strand_id
1 'polypeptide(L)' 'MTLYRCWMRNDAGLPIGWKPIMSDTDAGARKLALNMLREQPEVRNLDVWRNADLAFRLNRRHLEWQ' A
#
# COMPACT_ATOMS: atom_id res chain seq x y z
N MET A 1 6.51 -16.47 -5.24
CA MET A 1 5.64 -15.37 -4.82
C MET A 1 6.17 -14.71 -3.57
N THR A 2 6.16 -13.39 -3.53
CA THR A 2 6.69 -12.63 -2.40
C THR A 2 5.55 -12.05 -1.58
N LEU A 3 5.67 -12.12 -0.26
CA LEU A 3 4.74 -11.49 0.65
C LEU A 3 5.15 -10.05 0.89
N TYR A 4 4.22 -9.14 0.66
CA TYR A 4 4.37 -7.72 0.98
C TYR A 4 3.43 -7.37 2.12
N ARG A 5 3.84 -6.46 2.99
CA ARG A 5 3.01 -5.95 4.08
C ARG A 5 2.67 -4.50 3.79
N CYS A 6 1.39 -4.21 3.70
CA CYS A 6 0.90 -2.86 3.42
C CYS A 6 0.41 -2.22 4.71
N TRP A 7 1.18 -1.30 5.25
CA TRP A 7 0.82 -0.55 6.44
C TRP A 7 -0.01 0.66 6.04
N MET A 8 -1.19 0.77 6.63
CA MET A 8 -2.16 1.81 6.30
C MET A 8 -2.11 2.93 7.33
N ARG A 9 -2.16 4.18 6.83
CA ARG A 9 -2.21 5.37 7.69
C ARG A 9 -3.40 6.22 7.28
N ASN A 10 -4.03 6.88 8.28
CA ASN A 10 -5.15 7.78 8.05
C ASN A 10 -4.66 9.22 7.76
N ASP A 11 -5.62 10.16 7.63
CA ASP A 11 -5.32 11.58 7.36
C ASP A 11 -4.46 12.22 8.45
N ALA A 12 -4.55 11.74 9.68
CA ALA A 12 -3.74 12.25 10.79
C ALA A 12 -2.33 11.65 10.83
N GLY A 13 -2.01 10.74 9.88
CA GLY A 13 -0.72 10.06 9.85
C GLY A 13 -0.62 8.91 10.82
N LEU A 14 -1.71 8.51 11.46
CA LEU A 14 -1.72 7.43 12.43
C LEU A 14 -1.89 6.09 11.74
N PRO A 15 -1.16 5.05 12.19
CA PRO A 15 -1.35 3.70 11.66
C PRO A 15 -2.72 3.16 12.05
N ILE A 16 -3.44 2.59 11.09
CA ILE A 16 -4.77 2.02 11.31
C ILE A 16 -4.82 0.52 11.03
N GLY A 17 -3.69 -0.08 10.67
CA GLY A 17 -3.59 -1.50 10.44
C GLY A 17 -2.67 -1.83 9.30
N TRP A 18 -2.60 -3.12 8.96
CA TRP A 18 -1.84 -3.57 7.81
C TRP A 18 -2.52 -4.78 7.18
N LYS A 19 -2.23 -5.00 5.91
CA LYS A 19 -2.74 -6.15 5.17
C LYS A 19 -1.64 -6.79 4.34
N PRO A 20 -1.66 -8.12 4.19
CA PRO A 20 -0.71 -8.79 3.32
C PRO A 20 -1.11 -8.67 1.85
N ILE A 21 -0.11 -8.59 0.98
CA ILE A 21 -0.28 -8.70 -0.46
C ILE A 21 0.73 -9.72 -0.96
N MET A 22 0.27 -10.62 -1.83
CA MET A 22 1.15 -11.59 -2.48
C MET A 22 1.32 -11.19 -3.93
N SER A 23 2.57 -11.09 -4.37
CA SER A 23 2.89 -10.75 -5.76
C SER A 23 4.25 -11.28 -6.14
N ASP A 24 4.47 -11.51 -7.43
CA ASP A 24 5.77 -11.93 -7.94
C ASP A 24 6.70 -10.75 -8.19
N THR A 25 6.14 -9.55 -8.36
CA THR A 25 6.90 -8.34 -8.69
C THR A 25 6.43 -7.15 -7.88
N ASP A 26 7.32 -6.15 -7.75
CA ASP A 26 6.96 -4.89 -7.12
C ASP A 26 5.86 -4.16 -7.91
N ALA A 27 5.89 -4.25 -9.24
CA ALA A 27 4.85 -3.64 -10.08
C ALA A 27 3.48 -4.26 -9.83
N GLY A 28 3.43 -5.58 -9.67
CA GLY A 28 2.18 -6.26 -9.32
C GLY A 28 1.68 -5.89 -7.93
N ALA A 29 2.59 -5.82 -6.96
CA ALA A 29 2.25 -5.40 -5.60
C ALA A 29 1.72 -3.97 -5.59
N ARG A 30 2.33 -3.06 -6.38
CA ARG A 30 1.88 -1.68 -6.49
C ARG A 30 0.45 -1.59 -7.01
N LYS A 31 0.11 -2.40 -8.02
CA LYS A 31 -1.23 -2.44 -8.58
C LYS A 31 -2.27 -2.85 -7.53
N LEU A 32 -1.95 -3.88 -6.76
CA LEU A 32 -2.83 -4.35 -5.69
C LEU A 32 -2.97 -3.30 -4.58
N ALA A 33 -1.88 -2.65 -4.23
CA ALA A 33 -1.89 -1.60 -3.21
C ALA A 33 -2.73 -0.40 -3.65
N LEU A 34 -2.65 -0.01 -4.91
CA LEU A 34 -3.50 1.07 -5.44
C LEU A 34 -4.98 0.72 -5.37
N ASN A 35 -5.32 -0.54 -5.64
CA ASN A 35 -6.70 -1.01 -5.49
C ASN A 35 -7.17 -0.90 -4.04
N MET A 36 -6.31 -1.21 -3.08
CA MET A 36 -6.63 -1.05 -1.66
C MET A 36 -6.96 0.41 -1.33
N LEU A 37 -6.20 1.35 -1.85
CA LEU A 37 -6.48 2.77 -1.64
C LEU A 37 -7.83 3.17 -2.21
N ARG A 38 -8.19 2.64 -3.38
CA ARG A 38 -9.49 2.92 -4.00
C ARG A 38 -10.65 2.39 -3.17
N GLU A 39 -10.49 1.22 -2.58
CA GLU A 39 -11.55 0.54 -1.85
C GLU A 39 -11.72 1.03 -0.42
N GLN A 40 -10.71 1.68 0.15
CA GLN A 40 -10.72 2.10 1.54
C GLN A 40 -10.48 3.61 1.68
N PRO A 41 -11.56 4.41 1.66
CA PRO A 41 -11.44 5.88 1.67
C PRO A 41 -10.75 6.44 2.91
N GLU A 42 -10.78 5.72 4.03
CA GLU A 42 -10.12 6.15 5.28
C GLU A 42 -8.60 6.07 5.21
N VAL A 43 -8.06 5.31 4.27
CA VAL A 43 -6.62 5.16 4.13
C VAL A 43 -6.07 6.31 3.29
N ARG A 44 -5.13 7.07 3.86
CA ARG A 44 -4.47 8.18 3.17
C ARG A 44 -3.16 7.75 2.52
N ASN A 45 -2.36 6.98 3.24
CA ASN A 45 -1.04 6.54 2.81
C ASN A 45 -0.87 5.05 3.04
N LEU A 46 -0.08 4.43 2.15
CA LEU A 46 0.35 3.05 2.30
C LEU A 46 1.87 2.98 2.28
N ASP A 47 2.43 2.31 3.27
CA ASP A 47 3.84 1.93 3.28
C ASP A 47 3.90 0.44 2.97
N VAL A 48 4.50 0.08 1.85
CA VAL A 48 4.55 -1.31 1.40
C VAL A 48 5.95 -1.86 1.62
N TRP A 49 6.03 -2.89 2.46
CA TRP A 49 7.28 -3.52 2.87
C TRP A 49 7.43 -4.89 2.22
N ARG A 50 8.63 -5.17 1.79
CA ARG A 50 9.05 -6.49 1.34
C ARG A 50 10.10 -6.99 2.31
N ASN A 51 9.75 -7.95 3.16
CA ASN A 51 10.59 -8.39 4.28
C ASN A 51 10.92 -7.20 5.19
N ALA A 52 12.20 -6.93 5.42
CA ALA A 52 12.63 -5.80 6.26
C ALA A 52 12.84 -4.51 5.47
N ASP A 53 12.62 -4.52 4.16
CA ASP A 53 12.89 -3.39 3.29
C ASP A 53 11.60 -2.68 2.87
N LEU A 54 11.62 -1.36 2.95
CA LEU A 54 10.53 -0.56 2.40
C LEU A 54 10.63 -0.61 0.87
N ALA A 55 9.64 -1.26 0.25
CA ALA A 55 9.63 -1.40 -1.21
C ALA A 55 9.19 -0.11 -1.88
N PHE A 56 8.08 0.45 -1.42
CA PHE A 56 7.57 1.73 -1.95
C PHE A 56 6.51 2.30 -1.01
N ARG A 57 6.18 3.58 -1.25
CA ARG A 57 5.11 4.28 -0.55
C ARG A 57 4.12 4.80 -1.56
N LEU A 58 2.84 4.74 -1.20
CA LEU A 58 1.75 5.24 -2.03
C LEU A 58 0.87 6.17 -1.20
N ASN A 59 0.23 7.12 -1.87
CA ASN A 59 -0.79 7.97 -1.28
C ASN A 59 -1.91 8.19 -2.29
N ARG A 60 -2.96 8.90 -1.88
CA ARG A 60 -4.12 9.11 -2.75
C ARG A 60 -3.83 9.92 -3.99
N ARG A 61 -2.77 10.69 -4.00
CA ARG A 61 -2.36 11.44 -5.19
C ARG A 61 -1.99 10.53 -6.35
N HIS A 62 -1.52 9.31 -6.04
CA HIS A 62 -1.20 8.33 -7.07
C HIS A 62 -2.43 7.85 -7.82
N LEU A 63 -3.62 7.93 -7.21
CA LEU A 63 -4.88 7.56 -7.87
C LEU A 63 -5.31 8.57 -8.92
N GLU A 64 -4.91 9.82 -8.77
CA GLU A 64 -5.28 10.89 -9.70
C GLU A 64 -4.59 10.76 -11.05
N TRP A 65 -3.53 9.98 -11.11
CA TRP A 65 -2.72 9.79 -12.31
C TRP A 65 -2.99 8.46 -13.01
N GLN A 66 -4.03 7.75 -12.59
CA GLN A 66 -4.38 6.44 -13.17
C GLN A 66 -5.30 6.57 -14.37
#